data_9c8a1f86ae2a915a25ea2d7aa9361c6d
#
_entry.id   9c8a1f86ae2a915a25ea2d7aa9361c6d
#
_cell.length_a   1.000
_cell.length_b   1.000
_cell.length_c   1.000
_cell.angle_alpha   90.00
_cell.angle_beta   90.00
_cell.angle_gamma   90.00
#
_symmetry.space_group_name_H-M   'P 1'
#
loop_
_entity.id
_entity.type
_entity.pdbx_description
1 polymer ?
#
loop_
_entity_poly.entity_id
_entity_poly.type
_entity_poly.pdbx_seq_one_letter_code
_entity_poly.pdbx_strand_id
1 'polypeptide(L)'
;METHNFTIFEQGPNERTHERIHVTISSRGRLYFNPIAFEALGKPLGVVLMFDEKQKAIGVLPSTMTRKETYRLRKMRASAGTYITALNFCRHFSINPTETLAFHNPRINHDGVLILSLHHVQPATRLWTKSKKN
;
A
#
# COMPACT_ATOMS: atom_id res chain seq x y z
N MET A 1 -23.90 9.29 35.95
CA MET A 1 -22.93 10.13 35.34
C MET A 1 -21.94 9.37 34.50
N GLU A 2 -21.68 9.86 33.33
CA GLU A 2 -20.79 9.19 32.43
C GLU A 2 -19.34 9.54 32.63
N THR A 3 -18.50 8.56 32.48
CA THR A 3 -17.08 8.80 32.56
C THR A 3 -16.51 8.68 31.13
N HIS A 4 -15.76 9.65 30.76
CA HIS A 4 -15.17 9.66 29.42
C HIS A 4 -13.68 9.42 29.50
N ASN A 5 -13.19 8.59 28.58
CA ASN A 5 -11.76 8.35 28.47
C ASN A 5 -11.27 9.11 27.26
N PHE A 6 -10.88 10.32 27.45
CA PHE A 6 -10.38 11.13 26.36
C PHE A 6 -8.91 10.86 26.14
N THR A 7 -8.54 10.76 24.87
CA THR A 7 -7.16 10.55 24.48
C THR A 7 -6.74 11.70 23.60
N ILE A 8 -5.56 12.24 23.88
CA ILE A 8 -5.07 13.32 23.05
C ILE A 8 -4.73 12.78 21.68
N PHE A 9 -5.18 13.48 20.64
CA PHE A 9 -4.86 13.11 19.29
C PHE A 9 -3.44 13.63 19.01
N GLU A 10 -2.49 12.74 19.09
CA GLU A 10 -1.08 13.13 19.09
C GLU A 10 -0.60 13.64 17.77
N GLN A 11 -1.24 13.27 16.68
CA GLN A 11 -0.83 13.74 15.38
C GLN A 11 -1.26 15.17 15.10
N GLY A 12 -2.22 15.66 15.88
CA GLY A 12 -2.68 17.01 15.72
C GLY A 12 -3.43 17.23 14.43
N PRO A 13 -3.54 18.48 13.97
CA PRO A 13 -4.34 18.79 12.80
C PRO A 13 -3.66 18.49 11.47
N ASN A 14 -2.36 18.28 11.48
CA ASN A 14 -1.61 18.11 10.24
C ASN A 14 -1.06 16.71 10.12
N GLU A 15 -1.95 15.73 10.05
CA GLU A 15 -1.51 14.37 9.88
C GLU A 15 -0.75 14.25 8.56
N ARG A 16 0.42 13.66 8.61
CA ARG A 16 1.25 13.50 7.43
C ARG A 16 1.09 12.11 6.87
N THR A 17 0.95 12.02 5.55
CA THR A 17 0.78 10.72 4.93
C THR A 17 1.99 9.82 5.12
N HIS A 18 3.18 10.41 5.29
CA HIS A 18 4.38 9.59 5.46
C HIS A 18 4.50 8.99 6.85
N GLU A 19 3.56 9.30 7.75
CA GLU A 19 3.58 8.72 9.09
C GLU A 19 2.73 7.47 9.20
N ARG A 20 2.15 7.03 8.11
CA ARG A 20 1.36 5.80 8.13
C ARG A 20 1.58 5.06 6.82
N ILE A 21 1.16 3.81 6.80
CA ILE A 21 1.31 2.98 5.62
C ILE A 21 0.50 3.56 4.48
N HIS A 22 1.16 3.75 3.34
CA HIS A 22 0.52 4.29 2.15
C HIS A 22 0.98 3.47 0.96
N VAL A 23 0.03 2.93 0.20
CA VAL A 23 0.31 2.06 -0.94
C VAL A 23 -0.59 2.47 -2.09
N THR A 24 -0.03 2.52 -3.29
CA THR A 24 -0.81 2.81 -4.49
C THR A 24 -0.57 1.73 -5.53
N ILE A 25 -1.50 1.65 -6.49
CA ILE A 25 -1.34 0.76 -7.64
C ILE A 25 -1.59 1.59 -8.89
N SER A 26 -0.67 1.50 -9.85
CA SER A 26 -0.79 2.28 -11.08
C SER A 26 -1.51 1.48 -12.16
N SER A 27 -1.87 2.17 -13.23
CA SER A 27 -2.53 1.52 -14.36
C SER A 27 -1.60 0.52 -15.07
N ARG A 28 -0.31 0.59 -14.80
CA ARG A 28 0.65 -0.33 -15.38
C ARG A 28 1.03 -1.47 -14.44
N GLY A 29 0.27 -1.64 -13.35
CA GLY A 29 0.51 -2.75 -12.43
C GLY A 29 1.67 -2.54 -11.49
N ARG A 30 2.09 -1.32 -11.27
CA ARG A 30 3.17 -1.03 -10.33
C ARG A 30 2.56 -0.75 -8.96
N LEU A 31 3.02 -1.49 -7.97
CA LEU A 31 2.64 -1.26 -6.58
C LEU A 31 3.73 -0.42 -5.94
N TYR A 32 3.34 0.71 -5.40
CA TYR A 32 4.27 1.63 -4.74
C TYR A 32 4.02 1.63 -3.24
N PHE A 33 5.09 1.53 -2.47
CA PHE A 33 5.04 1.51 -1.00
C PHE A 33 5.81 2.70 -0.47
N ASN A 34 5.21 3.41 0.47
CA ASN A 34 5.96 4.51 1.10
C ASN A 34 6.97 3.92 2.10
N PRO A 35 7.89 4.74 2.62
CA PRO A 35 8.90 4.21 3.54
C PRO A 35 8.30 3.54 4.77
N ILE A 36 7.17 4.04 5.27
CA ILE A 36 6.53 3.45 6.45
C ILE A 36 6.04 2.04 6.13
N ALA A 37 5.46 1.84 4.94
CA ALA A 37 5.01 0.51 4.53
C ALA A 37 6.20 -0.44 4.41
N PHE A 38 7.28 0.03 3.81
CA PHE A 38 8.48 -0.78 3.63
C PHE A 38 9.06 -1.21 4.98
N GLU A 39 9.11 -0.26 5.93
CA GLU A 39 9.60 -0.58 7.27
C GLU A 39 8.67 -1.53 8.01
N ALA A 40 7.36 -1.33 7.84
CA ALA A 40 6.40 -2.20 8.50
C ALA A 40 6.50 -3.64 7.99
N LEU A 41 6.91 -3.81 6.75
CA LEU A 41 7.13 -5.14 6.17
C LEU A 41 8.47 -5.73 6.58
N GLY A 42 9.30 -5.00 7.31
CA GLY A 42 10.59 -5.48 7.76
C GLY A 42 11.72 -5.23 6.81
N LYS A 43 11.55 -4.26 5.90
CA LYS A 43 12.56 -3.90 4.90
C LYS A 43 13.01 -5.11 4.10
N PRO A 44 12.08 -5.86 3.51
CA PRO A 44 12.44 -7.09 2.82
C PRO A 44 13.12 -6.80 1.48
N LEU A 45 13.80 -7.80 0.96
CA LEU A 45 14.37 -7.71 -0.38
C LEU A 45 13.29 -7.82 -1.44
N GLY A 46 12.22 -8.55 -1.15
CA GLY A 46 11.14 -8.73 -2.08
C GLY A 46 9.87 -9.16 -1.38
N VAL A 47 8.83 -9.35 -2.16
CA VAL A 47 7.53 -9.76 -1.63
C VAL A 47 6.91 -10.79 -2.54
N VAL A 48 6.05 -11.63 -1.97
CA VAL A 48 5.20 -12.55 -2.72
C VAL A 48 3.81 -11.98 -2.69
N LEU A 49 3.11 -12.05 -3.82
CA LEU A 49 1.76 -11.52 -3.92
C LEU A 49 0.75 -12.65 -3.88
N MET A 50 -0.35 -12.41 -3.17
CA MET A 50 -1.46 -13.32 -3.06
C MET A 50 -2.73 -12.56 -3.37
N PHE A 51 -3.78 -13.27 -3.76
CA PHE A 51 -5.04 -12.62 -4.08
C PHE A 51 -6.20 -13.40 -3.51
N ASP A 52 -7.08 -12.70 -2.80
CA ASP A 52 -8.31 -13.26 -2.27
C ASP A 52 -9.42 -12.84 -3.22
N GLU A 53 -9.92 -13.78 -4.03
CA GLU A 53 -10.91 -13.43 -5.04
C GLU A 53 -12.27 -13.11 -4.46
N LYS A 54 -12.58 -13.65 -3.31
CA LYS A 54 -13.88 -13.36 -2.69
C LYS A 54 -13.91 -11.94 -2.14
N GLN A 55 -12.86 -11.54 -1.48
CA GLN A 55 -12.81 -10.23 -0.87
C GLN A 55 -12.13 -9.19 -1.73
N LYS A 56 -11.63 -9.60 -2.89
CA LYS A 56 -10.93 -8.71 -3.80
C LYS A 56 -9.82 -7.96 -3.08
N ALA A 57 -8.93 -8.71 -2.46
CA ALA A 57 -7.85 -8.14 -1.69
C ALA A 57 -6.52 -8.74 -2.13
N ILE A 58 -5.51 -7.88 -2.22
CA ILE A 58 -4.14 -8.30 -2.52
C ILE A 58 -3.42 -8.47 -1.20
N GLY A 59 -2.74 -9.58 -1.04
CA GLY A 59 -1.88 -9.83 0.11
C GLY A 59 -0.43 -9.67 -0.30
N VAL A 60 0.34 -8.92 0.48
CA VAL A 60 1.76 -8.70 0.21
C VAL A 60 2.53 -9.31 1.35
N LEU A 61 3.30 -10.36 1.06
CA LEU A 61 4.03 -11.10 2.07
C LEU A 61 5.53 -10.88 1.89
N PRO A 62 6.25 -10.42 2.92
CA PRO A 62 7.70 -10.26 2.80
C PRO A 62 8.37 -11.59 2.45
N SER A 63 9.37 -11.53 1.62
CA SER A 63 10.05 -12.74 1.17
C SER A 63 11.52 -12.45 0.94
N THR A 64 12.34 -13.50 1.08
CA THR A 64 13.71 -13.43 0.64
C THR A 64 13.71 -13.70 -0.87
N MET A 65 14.85 -13.52 -1.51
CA MET A 65 14.92 -13.72 -2.95
C MET A 65 15.11 -15.18 -3.35
N THR A 66 14.97 -16.10 -2.39
CA THR A 66 15.13 -17.53 -2.71
C THR A 66 13.91 -18.15 -3.36
N ARG A 67 12.74 -17.54 -3.19
CA ARG A 67 11.52 -18.06 -3.78
C ARG A 67 11.31 -17.42 -5.15
N LYS A 68 11.06 -18.23 -6.17
CA LYS A 68 10.97 -17.69 -7.53
C LYS A 68 9.75 -16.81 -7.76
N GLU A 69 8.72 -16.94 -6.91
CA GLU A 69 7.55 -16.07 -7.03
C GLU A 69 7.78 -14.68 -6.47
N THR A 70 8.96 -14.42 -5.95
CA THR A 70 9.24 -13.16 -5.28
C THR A 70 9.40 -12.02 -6.26
N TYR A 71 8.72 -10.92 -6.00
CA TYR A 71 8.91 -9.67 -6.71
C TYR A 71 9.94 -8.86 -5.96
N ARG A 72 11.00 -8.46 -6.67
CA ARG A 72 12.06 -7.69 -6.04
C ARG A 72 11.60 -6.26 -5.79
N LEU A 73 11.82 -5.77 -4.57
CA LEU A 73 11.51 -4.38 -4.24
C LEU A 73 12.61 -3.48 -4.76
N ARG A 74 12.21 -2.45 -5.48
CA ARG A 74 13.14 -1.50 -6.07
C ARG A 74 12.92 -0.14 -5.47
N LYS A 75 14.00 0.62 -5.35
CA LYS A 75 13.90 1.95 -4.77
C LYS A 75 13.49 2.95 -5.82
N MET A 76 12.67 3.91 -5.41
CA MET A 76 12.30 5.01 -6.29
C MET A 76 13.48 5.94 -6.46
N ARG A 77 13.56 6.58 -7.62
CA ARG A 77 14.63 7.54 -7.86
C ARG A 77 14.36 8.86 -7.18
N ALA A 78 13.12 9.31 -7.23
CA ALA A 78 12.77 10.66 -6.79
C ALA A 78 12.26 10.72 -5.36
N SER A 79 12.15 9.60 -4.67
CA SER A 79 11.61 9.60 -3.33
C SER A 79 12.19 8.43 -2.56
N ALA A 80 11.85 8.36 -1.27
CA ALA A 80 12.35 7.28 -0.42
C ALA A 80 11.50 6.02 -0.50
N GLY A 81 10.50 5.99 -1.35
CA GLY A 81 9.63 4.84 -1.45
C GLY A 81 10.23 3.70 -2.24
N THR A 82 9.52 2.58 -2.22
CA THR A 82 9.90 1.39 -2.99
C THR A 82 8.72 0.96 -3.85
N TYR A 83 8.99 0.13 -4.84
CA TYR A 83 7.92 -0.35 -5.71
C TYR A 83 8.27 -1.71 -6.26
N ILE A 84 7.23 -2.41 -6.74
CA ILE A 84 7.38 -3.61 -7.55
C ILE A 84 6.56 -3.44 -8.81
N THR A 85 6.94 -4.15 -9.86
CA THR A 85 6.17 -4.16 -11.09
C THR A 85 5.47 -5.51 -11.17
N ALA A 86 4.14 -5.48 -11.03
CA ALA A 86 3.34 -6.69 -10.92
C ALA A 86 2.29 -6.78 -12.00
N LEU A 87 2.66 -6.46 -13.25
CA LEU A 87 1.71 -6.44 -14.34
C LEU A 87 1.12 -7.82 -14.60
N ASN A 88 1.95 -8.85 -14.54
CA ASN A 88 1.46 -10.21 -14.78
C ASN A 88 0.45 -10.64 -13.73
N PHE A 89 0.71 -10.28 -12.48
CA PHE A 89 -0.22 -10.58 -11.40
C PHE A 89 -1.55 -9.88 -11.65
N CYS A 90 -1.49 -8.62 -12.03
CA CYS A 90 -2.71 -7.85 -12.29
C CYS A 90 -3.49 -8.43 -13.45
N ARG A 91 -2.81 -8.82 -14.52
CA ARG A 91 -3.48 -9.41 -15.66
C ARG A 91 -4.13 -10.74 -15.31
N HIS A 92 -3.45 -11.53 -14.50
CA HIS A 92 -3.97 -12.83 -14.13
C HIS A 92 -5.28 -12.72 -13.36
N PHE A 93 -5.39 -11.74 -12.49
CA PHE A 93 -6.57 -11.57 -11.64
C PHE A 93 -7.49 -10.46 -12.13
N SER A 94 -7.27 -9.97 -13.34
CA SER A 94 -8.13 -8.95 -13.94
C SER A 94 -8.20 -7.67 -13.11
N ILE A 95 -7.08 -7.28 -12.57
CA ILE A 95 -6.96 -6.03 -11.83
C ILE A 95 -6.49 -4.98 -12.83
N ASN A 96 -7.42 -4.10 -13.25
CA ASN A 96 -7.15 -3.16 -14.34
C ASN A 96 -7.47 -1.73 -13.96
N PRO A 97 -6.64 -1.10 -13.11
CA PRO A 97 -6.91 0.30 -12.79
C PRO A 97 -6.73 1.17 -14.03
N THR A 98 -7.62 2.12 -14.22
CA THR A 98 -7.48 3.07 -15.31
C THR A 98 -6.64 4.26 -14.93
N GLU A 99 -6.34 4.42 -13.65
CA GLU A 99 -5.50 5.48 -13.12
C GLU A 99 -4.85 4.96 -11.85
N THR A 100 -3.90 5.72 -11.32
CA THR A 100 -3.26 5.31 -10.08
C THR A 100 -4.25 5.43 -8.93
N LEU A 101 -4.41 4.34 -8.20
CA LEU A 101 -5.35 4.27 -7.08
C LEU A 101 -4.59 4.13 -5.78
N ALA A 102 -5.07 4.80 -4.74
CA ALA A 102 -4.52 4.68 -3.40
C ALA A 102 -5.43 3.77 -2.60
N PHE A 103 -4.84 2.81 -1.89
CA PHE A 103 -5.61 1.92 -1.04
C PHE A 103 -5.99 2.63 0.25
N HIS A 104 -7.22 2.43 0.67
CA HIS A 104 -7.69 3.02 1.91
C HIS A 104 -7.33 2.09 3.06
N ASN A 105 -6.64 2.63 4.03
CA ASN A 105 -6.35 1.93 5.29
C ASN A 105 -5.67 0.58 5.10
N PRO A 106 -4.56 0.52 4.37
CA PRO A 106 -3.82 -0.74 4.28
C PRO A 106 -3.25 -1.09 5.64
N ARG A 107 -3.23 -2.39 5.96
CA ARG A 107 -2.75 -2.80 7.27
C ARG A 107 -2.09 -4.16 7.17
N ILE A 108 -1.22 -4.45 8.13
CA ILE A 108 -0.54 -5.73 8.22
C ILE A 108 -1.24 -6.57 9.27
N ASN A 109 -1.65 -7.79 8.88
CA ASN A 109 -2.33 -8.67 9.82
C ASN A 109 -1.33 -9.41 10.71
N HIS A 110 -1.84 -10.26 11.58
CA HIS A 110 -0.96 -10.95 12.53
C HIS A 110 -0.04 -11.98 11.88
N ASP A 111 -0.29 -12.32 10.64
CA ASP A 111 0.58 -13.21 9.87
C ASP A 111 1.67 -12.47 9.13
N GLY A 112 1.72 -11.16 9.27
CA GLY A 112 2.72 -10.36 8.58
C GLY A 112 2.37 -10.03 7.15
N VAL A 113 1.12 -10.21 6.75
CA VAL A 113 0.67 -9.95 5.39
C VAL A 113 0.05 -8.56 5.33
N LEU A 114 0.53 -7.75 4.40
CA LEU A 114 -0.08 -6.44 4.14
C LEU A 114 -1.30 -6.63 3.28
N ILE A 115 -2.45 -6.19 3.76
CA ILE A 115 -3.73 -6.40 3.12
C ILE A 115 -4.14 -5.13 2.38
N LEU A 116 -4.41 -5.26 1.08
CA LEU A 116 -4.80 -4.14 0.22
C LEU A 116 -6.15 -4.48 -0.41
N SER A 117 -7.20 -3.80 0.05
CA SER A 117 -8.55 -4.09 -0.42
C SER A 117 -8.86 -3.28 -1.66
N LEU A 118 -9.26 -3.96 -2.74
CA LEU A 118 -9.65 -3.28 -3.97
C LEU A 118 -11.04 -2.68 -3.88
N HIS A 119 -11.79 -3.01 -2.83
CA HIS A 119 -13.09 -2.39 -2.60
C HIS A 119 -12.95 -1.01 -1.95
N HIS A 120 -11.77 -0.69 -1.44
CA HIS A 120 -11.57 0.55 -0.71
C HIS A 120 -10.36 1.28 -1.30
N VAL A 121 -10.56 1.82 -2.49
CA VAL A 121 -9.52 2.57 -3.19
C VAL A 121 -10.10 3.90 -3.64
N GLN A 122 -9.22 4.85 -3.89
CA GLN A 122 -9.61 6.13 -4.45
C GLN A 122 -8.49 6.61 -5.38
N PRO A 123 -8.81 7.46 -6.35
CA PRO A 123 -7.77 7.97 -7.23
C PRO A 123 -6.71 8.72 -6.44
N ALA A 124 -5.46 8.35 -6.65
CA ALA A 124 -4.36 9.00 -5.95
C ALA A 124 -4.24 10.47 -6.34
N THR A 125 -4.54 10.78 -7.60
CA THR A 125 -4.45 12.16 -8.07
C THR A 125 -5.45 13.07 -7.38
N ARG A 126 -6.53 12.52 -6.86
CA ARG A 126 -7.52 13.34 -6.17
C ARG A 126 -6.92 13.95 -4.92
N LEU A 127 -6.07 13.22 -4.20
CA LEU A 127 -5.41 13.76 -3.04
C LEU A 127 -4.46 14.88 -3.42
N TRP A 128 -3.75 14.71 -4.52
CA TRP A 128 -2.85 15.73 -5.01
C TRP A 128 -3.60 16.98 -5.45
N THR A 129 -4.67 16.79 -6.19
CA THR A 129 -5.46 17.89 -6.66
C THR A 129 -5.94 18.76 -5.52
N LYS A 130 -6.34 18.12 -4.43
CA LYS A 130 -6.83 18.84 -3.30
C LYS A 130 -5.78 19.71 -2.68
N SER A 131 -4.57 19.24 -2.58
CA SER A 131 -3.54 20.04 -1.96
C SER A 131 -2.98 21.08 -2.91
N LYS A 132 -3.05 20.87 -4.22
CA LYS A 132 -2.55 21.84 -5.15
C LYS A 132 -3.53 22.93 -5.47
N LYS A 133 -4.77 22.69 -5.15
CA LYS A 133 -5.74 23.62 -5.49
C LYS A 133 -5.69 24.80 -4.64
N ASN A 134 -5.41 25.66 -4.72
CA ASN A 134 -5.40 26.76 -3.85
C ASN A 134 -5.06 28.02 -4.50
#